data_c29f731bb19584c9ac7aab01fc84457c
#
_entry.id   c29f731bb19584c9ac7aab01fc84457c
#
_cell.length_a   1.000
_cell.length_b   1.000
_cell.length_c   1.000
_cell.angle_alpha   90.00
_cell.angle_beta   90.00
_cell.angle_gamma   90.00
#
_symmetry.space_group_name_H-M   'P 1'
#
loop_
_entity.id
_entity.type
_entity.pdbx_description
1 polymer ?
#
loop_
_entity_poly.entity_id
_entity_poly.type
_entity_poly.pdbx_seq_one_letter_code
_entity_poly.pdbx_strand_id
1 'polypeptide(L)'
;KEFLRKAKKAECWIVNPEGVLYDTFMNLTGIVQAEPKDIMQAIDFQGNTGPFVQYTYARIQSILRKYAEMGVADSTAMPDTLHEKEKALLKSITLFPAIVQEAAEEYSPAVIANYVYDLVKDFNSFYQNVSILGEEDPCKLDFRVVLCEKIGEIIAASFKMLGIQVPERM
;
A
#
# COMPACT_ATOMS: atom_id res chain seq x y z
N LYS A 1 -8.11 -26.32 -4.43
CA LYS A 1 -7.82 -25.95 -5.84
C LYS A 1 -8.09 -24.46 -6.08
N GLU A 2 -9.15 -23.89 -5.52
CA GLU A 2 -9.47 -22.45 -5.66
C GLU A 2 -8.45 -21.55 -4.94
N PHE A 3 -8.01 -21.94 -3.75
CA PHE A 3 -6.94 -21.28 -3.02
C PHE A 3 -5.67 -21.14 -3.86
N LEU A 4 -5.16 -22.25 -4.43
CA LEU A 4 -3.96 -22.22 -5.27
C LEU A 4 -4.12 -21.36 -6.53
N ARG A 5 -5.35 -21.28 -7.08
CA ARG A 5 -5.65 -20.42 -8.21
C ARG A 5 -5.58 -18.94 -7.84
N LYS A 6 -6.15 -18.54 -6.70
CA LYS A 6 -6.10 -17.17 -6.18
C LYS A 6 -4.67 -16.78 -5.81
N ALA A 7 -3.93 -17.65 -5.12
CA ALA A 7 -2.54 -17.43 -4.77
C ALA A 7 -1.65 -17.22 -6.00
N LYS A 8 -1.80 -18.06 -7.04
CA LYS A 8 -1.08 -17.89 -8.32
C LYS A 8 -1.42 -16.60 -9.03
N LYS A 9 -2.70 -16.18 -9.00
CA LYS A 9 -3.14 -14.93 -9.63
C LYS A 9 -2.59 -13.69 -8.92
N ALA A 10 -2.37 -13.79 -7.61
CA ALA A 10 -1.81 -12.71 -6.81
C ALA A 10 -0.27 -12.61 -6.90
N GLU A 11 0.41 -13.53 -7.64
CA GLU A 11 1.89 -13.65 -7.69
C GLU A 11 2.53 -13.54 -6.31
N CYS A 12 1.92 -14.17 -5.31
CA CYS A 12 2.05 -13.78 -3.93
C CYS A 12 2.95 -14.77 -3.20
N TRP A 13 3.77 -14.26 -2.33
CA TRP A 13 4.50 -14.90 -1.26
C TRP A 13 3.73 -16.03 -0.52
N ILE A 14 2.41 -16.12 -0.71
CA ILE A 14 1.56 -17.23 -0.23
C ILE A 14 1.95 -18.59 -0.86
N VAL A 15 2.69 -18.59 -1.95
CA VAL A 15 3.13 -19.80 -2.64
C VAL A 15 4.43 -20.37 -2.06
N ASN A 16 4.86 -19.94 -0.89
CA ASN A 16 5.90 -20.68 -0.18
C ASN A 16 5.36 -22.06 0.21
N PRO A 17 5.95 -23.17 -0.30
CA PRO A 17 5.48 -24.53 0.01
C PRO A 17 5.48 -24.86 1.50
N GLU A 18 6.25 -24.14 2.30
CA GLU A 18 6.38 -24.33 3.74
C GLU A 18 5.39 -23.49 4.57
N GLY A 19 4.59 -22.62 3.95
CA GLY A 19 3.58 -21.80 4.63
C GLY A 19 4.12 -20.68 5.53
N VAL A 20 5.43 -20.57 5.69
CA VAL A 20 6.08 -19.69 6.67
C VAL A 20 5.69 -18.21 6.52
N LEU A 21 5.61 -17.73 5.26
CA LEU A 21 5.23 -16.33 5.00
C LEU A 21 3.74 -16.07 5.27
N TYR A 22 2.90 -17.05 5.01
CA TYR A 22 1.48 -16.97 5.34
C TYR A 22 1.28 -16.87 6.85
N ASP A 23 1.90 -17.77 7.63
CA ASP A 23 1.82 -17.74 9.09
C ASP A 23 2.35 -16.43 9.66
N THR A 24 3.42 -15.88 9.08
CA THR A 24 3.99 -14.59 9.49
C THR A 24 2.98 -13.46 9.29
N PHE A 25 2.34 -13.38 8.12
CA PHE A 25 1.36 -12.33 7.86
C PHE A 25 0.12 -12.46 8.74
N MET A 26 -0.39 -13.67 8.92
CA MET A 26 -1.56 -13.93 9.76
C MET A 26 -1.26 -13.61 11.23
N ASN A 27 -0.06 -13.93 11.72
CA ASN A 27 0.38 -13.56 13.08
C ASN A 27 0.50 -12.04 13.24
N LEU A 28 1.00 -11.33 12.23
CA LEU A 28 1.12 -9.86 12.23
C LEU A 28 -0.24 -9.15 12.28
N THR A 29 -1.26 -9.73 11.67
CA THR A 29 -2.63 -9.18 11.67
C THR A 29 -3.45 -9.62 12.91
N GLY A 30 -2.86 -10.40 13.83
CA GLY A 30 -3.53 -10.87 15.05
C GLY A 30 -4.46 -12.05 14.83
N ILE A 31 -4.42 -12.71 13.69
CA ILE A 31 -5.20 -13.93 13.40
C ILE A 31 -4.37 -15.14 13.85
N VAL A 32 -4.60 -15.61 15.07
CA VAL A 32 -3.75 -16.58 15.78
C VAL A 32 -3.96 -18.04 15.37
N GLN A 33 -5.09 -18.39 14.73
CA GLN A 33 -5.36 -19.74 14.23
C GLN A 33 -6.13 -19.66 12.92
N ALA A 34 -5.49 -20.07 11.84
CA ALA A 34 -6.08 -20.01 10.51
C ALA A 34 -6.96 -21.22 10.23
N GLU A 35 -8.26 -21.08 10.27
CA GLU A 35 -9.16 -22.02 9.61
C GLU A 35 -9.19 -21.80 8.09
N PRO A 36 -9.66 -22.76 7.26
CA PRO A 36 -9.74 -22.60 5.81
C PRO A 36 -10.45 -21.32 5.34
N LYS A 37 -11.44 -20.83 6.09
CA LYS A 37 -12.14 -19.56 5.83
C LYS A 37 -11.24 -18.34 6.03
N ASP A 38 -10.34 -18.39 7.04
CA ASP A 38 -9.42 -17.31 7.37
C ASP A 38 -8.34 -17.18 6.30
N ILE A 39 -7.90 -18.32 5.73
CA ILE A 39 -7.01 -18.36 4.57
C ILE A 39 -7.66 -17.67 3.37
N MET A 40 -8.93 -17.91 3.11
CA MET A 40 -9.66 -17.27 2.02
C MET A 40 -9.79 -15.77 2.22
N GLN A 41 -9.96 -15.29 3.44
CA GLN A 41 -9.96 -13.88 3.78
C GLN A 41 -8.58 -13.23 3.62
N ALA A 42 -7.50 -13.91 4.03
CA ALA A 42 -6.14 -13.40 3.94
C ALA A 42 -5.64 -13.16 2.50
N ILE A 43 -6.22 -13.85 1.52
CA ILE A 43 -5.90 -13.68 0.09
C ILE A 43 -6.95 -12.85 -0.66
N ASP A 44 -7.93 -12.29 0.04
CA ASP A 44 -8.91 -11.40 -0.57
C ASP A 44 -8.25 -10.06 -0.91
N PHE A 45 -8.57 -9.52 -2.09
CA PHE A 45 -8.15 -8.18 -2.49
C PHE A 45 -8.99 -7.07 -1.84
N GLN A 46 -9.98 -7.44 -1.04
CA GLN A 46 -10.83 -6.55 -0.26
C GLN A 46 -10.74 -6.94 1.21
N GLY A 47 -10.05 -6.16 2.01
CA GLY A 47 -9.92 -6.42 3.43
C GLY A 47 -8.51 -6.17 3.97
N ASN A 48 -8.28 -6.48 5.24
CA ASN A 48 -6.97 -6.32 5.88
C ASN A 48 -6.03 -7.46 5.46
N THR A 49 -5.55 -7.42 4.22
CA THR A 49 -4.76 -8.49 3.62
C THR A 49 -3.52 -7.96 2.92
N GLY A 50 -2.46 -8.78 2.86
CA GLY A 50 -1.25 -8.47 2.11
C GLY A 50 -1.52 -8.20 0.62
N PRO A 51 -2.31 -9.03 -0.08
CA PRO A 51 -2.72 -8.78 -1.46
C PRO A 51 -3.40 -7.43 -1.70
N PHE A 52 -4.20 -6.94 -0.77
CA PHE A 52 -4.83 -5.62 -0.86
C PHE A 52 -3.79 -4.49 -0.90
N VAL A 53 -2.78 -4.56 -0.04
CA VAL A 53 -1.68 -3.59 0.00
C VAL A 53 -0.82 -3.70 -1.26
N GLN A 54 -0.45 -4.93 -1.68
CA GLN A 54 0.33 -5.18 -2.89
C GLN A 54 -0.37 -4.67 -4.15
N TYR A 55 -1.68 -4.89 -4.27
CA TYR A 55 -2.46 -4.38 -5.40
C TYR A 55 -2.46 -2.84 -5.44
N THR A 56 -2.55 -2.19 -4.28
CA THR A 56 -2.48 -0.74 -4.21
C THR A 56 -1.09 -0.23 -4.59
N TYR A 57 -0.02 -0.90 -4.18
CA TYR A 57 1.33 -0.58 -4.63
C TYR A 57 1.49 -0.69 -6.15
N ALA A 58 1.04 -1.79 -6.75
CA ALA A 58 1.07 -1.98 -8.20
C ALA A 58 0.26 -0.91 -8.96
N ARG A 59 -0.87 -0.46 -8.37
CA ARG A 59 -1.66 0.67 -8.88
C ARG A 59 -0.85 1.97 -8.88
N ILE A 60 -0.17 2.28 -7.77
CA ILE A 60 0.70 3.45 -7.65
C ILE A 60 1.78 3.39 -8.73
N GLN A 61 2.48 2.26 -8.87
CA GLN A 61 3.49 2.08 -9.92
C GLN A 61 2.93 2.29 -11.34
N SER A 62 1.68 1.90 -11.57
CA SER A 62 1.00 2.17 -12.85
C SER A 62 0.73 3.65 -13.08
N ILE A 63 0.37 4.42 -12.02
CA ILE A 63 0.18 5.87 -12.09
C ILE A 63 1.50 6.53 -12.45
N LEU A 64 2.59 6.19 -11.75
CA LEU A 64 3.92 6.77 -11.98
C LEU A 64 4.43 6.50 -13.41
N ARG A 65 4.26 5.27 -13.92
CA ARG A 65 4.63 4.95 -15.31
C ARG A 65 3.83 5.78 -16.32
N LYS A 66 2.53 5.90 -16.15
CA LYS A 66 1.69 6.71 -17.04
C LYS A 66 2.07 8.18 -17.01
N TYR A 67 2.38 8.72 -15.83
CA TYR A 67 2.85 10.09 -15.71
C TYR A 67 4.17 10.31 -16.46
N ALA A 68 5.13 9.39 -16.32
CA ALA A 68 6.39 9.44 -17.06
C ALA A 68 6.17 9.40 -18.58
N GLU A 69 5.18 8.62 -19.06
CA GLU A 69 4.80 8.56 -20.49
C GLU A 69 4.17 9.88 -21.00
N MET A 70 3.57 10.69 -20.12
CA MET A 70 2.97 11.98 -20.49
C MET A 70 4.02 13.03 -20.83
N GLY A 71 5.28 12.87 -20.38
CA GLY A 71 6.37 13.82 -20.67
C GLY A 71 6.12 15.23 -20.14
N VAL A 72 5.35 15.35 -19.06
CA VAL A 72 5.07 16.62 -18.40
C VAL A 72 6.34 17.08 -17.67
N ALA A 73 6.66 18.37 -17.75
CA ALA A 73 7.78 18.92 -17.00
C ALA A 73 7.41 19.03 -15.51
N ASP A 74 8.33 18.60 -14.64
CA ASP A 74 8.13 18.65 -13.19
C ASP A 74 7.95 20.10 -12.72
N SER A 75 6.88 20.36 -11.98
CA SER A 75 6.64 21.62 -11.32
C SER A 75 7.12 21.53 -9.87
N THR A 76 8.00 22.41 -9.45
CA THR A 76 8.42 22.51 -8.05
C THR A 76 7.50 23.35 -7.19
N ALA A 77 6.45 23.92 -7.78
CA ALA A 77 5.50 24.78 -7.09
C ALA A 77 4.52 23.96 -6.24
N MET A 78 4.24 24.46 -5.02
CA MET A 78 3.19 23.89 -4.18
C MET A 78 1.83 24.43 -4.61
N PRO A 79 0.78 23.60 -4.65
CA PRO A 79 -0.56 24.08 -4.95
C PRO A 79 -1.10 24.98 -3.81
N ASP A 80 -1.81 26.05 -4.17
CA ASP A 80 -2.37 26.99 -3.21
C ASP A 80 -3.43 26.37 -2.29
N THR A 81 -4.12 25.35 -2.77
CA THR A 81 -5.19 24.67 -2.05
C THR A 81 -5.08 23.16 -2.18
N LEU A 82 -5.24 22.47 -1.06
CA LEU A 82 -5.25 21.00 -1.00
C LEU A 82 -6.66 20.47 -0.74
N HIS A 83 -6.99 19.37 -1.40
CA HIS A 83 -8.20 18.60 -1.12
C HIS A 83 -8.12 17.93 0.26
N GLU A 84 -9.26 17.72 0.94
CA GLU A 84 -9.26 17.11 2.28
C GLU A 84 -8.62 15.72 2.32
N LYS A 85 -8.76 14.94 1.24
CA LYS A 85 -8.11 13.63 1.13
C LYS A 85 -6.58 13.74 0.99
N GLU A 86 -6.08 14.77 0.32
CA GLU A 86 -4.64 15.04 0.21
C GLU A 86 -4.06 15.42 1.57
N LYS A 87 -4.77 16.26 2.34
CA LYS A 87 -4.38 16.63 3.71
C LYS A 87 -4.36 15.41 4.65
N ALA A 88 -5.35 14.53 4.53
CA ALA A 88 -5.40 13.29 5.31
C ALA A 88 -4.18 12.40 5.02
N LEU A 89 -3.83 12.19 3.74
CA LEU A 89 -2.66 11.42 3.34
C LEU A 89 -1.35 12.03 3.83
N LEU A 90 -1.19 13.36 3.71
CA LEU A 90 0.00 14.04 4.24
C LEU A 90 0.16 13.79 5.75
N LYS A 91 -0.94 13.85 6.49
CA LYS A 91 -0.96 13.55 7.92
C LYS A 91 -0.53 12.12 8.20
N SER A 92 -1.06 11.14 7.47
CA SER A 92 -0.69 9.73 7.60
C SER A 92 0.79 9.51 7.29
N ILE A 93 1.33 10.11 6.23
CA ILE A 93 2.75 10.02 5.85
C ILE A 93 3.66 10.56 6.96
N THR A 94 3.32 11.69 7.57
CA THR A 94 4.17 12.31 8.62
C THR A 94 4.25 11.48 9.90
N LEU A 95 3.32 10.56 10.12
CA LEU A 95 3.35 9.65 11.27
C LEU A 95 4.31 8.47 11.09
N PHE A 96 4.72 8.15 9.87
CA PHE A 96 5.51 6.95 9.58
C PHE A 96 6.77 6.78 10.44
N PRO A 97 7.63 7.80 10.65
CA PRO A 97 8.81 7.65 11.50
C PRO A 97 8.47 7.29 12.95
N ALA A 98 7.42 7.88 13.51
CA ALA A 98 6.98 7.59 14.88
C ALA A 98 6.42 6.16 14.99
N ILE A 99 5.68 5.71 13.99
CA ILE A 99 5.15 4.33 13.91
C ILE A 99 6.28 3.30 13.86
N VAL A 100 7.35 3.57 13.10
CA VAL A 100 8.53 2.68 13.04
C VAL A 100 9.23 2.61 14.40
N GLN A 101 9.35 3.75 15.08
CA GLN A 101 9.94 3.79 16.42
C GLN A 101 9.07 3.03 17.43
N GLU A 102 7.78 3.26 17.45
CA GLU A 102 6.80 2.55 18.30
C GLU A 102 6.87 1.04 18.08
N ALA A 103 6.85 0.59 16.83
CA ALA A 103 6.96 -0.83 16.48
C ALA A 103 8.26 -1.47 17.00
N ALA A 104 9.36 -0.71 16.97
CA ALA A 104 10.65 -1.18 17.49
C ALA A 104 10.67 -1.24 19.02
N GLU A 105 10.13 -0.22 19.70
CA GLU A 105 10.06 -0.16 21.17
C GLU A 105 9.14 -1.24 21.75
N GLU A 106 8.03 -1.52 21.06
CA GLU A 106 7.06 -2.55 21.47
C GLU A 106 7.42 -3.97 20.99
N TYR A 107 8.47 -4.13 20.17
CA TYR A 107 8.79 -5.39 19.48
C TYR A 107 7.58 -5.96 18.72
N SER A 108 6.75 -5.08 18.14
CA SER A 108 5.48 -5.41 17.53
C SER A 108 5.43 -5.04 16.05
N PRO A 109 5.74 -5.96 15.14
CA PRO A 109 5.59 -5.71 13.70
C PRO A 109 4.13 -5.49 13.28
N ALA A 110 3.15 -5.87 14.12
CA ALA A 110 1.74 -5.60 13.88
C ALA A 110 1.42 -4.09 13.81
N VAL A 111 2.16 -3.24 14.51
CA VAL A 111 2.03 -1.78 14.46
C VAL A 111 2.27 -1.28 13.02
N ILE A 112 3.33 -1.77 12.35
CA ILE A 112 3.63 -1.43 10.96
C ILE A 112 2.56 -1.99 10.02
N ALA A 113 2.13 -3.24 10.22
CA ALA A 113 1.12 -3.88 9.38
C ALA A 113 -0.22 -3.13 9.41
N ASN A 114 -0.68 -2.74 10.59
CA ASN A 114 -1.91 -1.96 10.77
C ASN A 114 -1.79 -0.56 10.16
N TYR A 115 -0.67 0.12 10.39
CA TYR A 115 -0.44 1.45 9.82
C TYR A 115 -0.46 1.42 8.29
N VAL A 116 0.25 0.49 7.65
CA VAL A 116 0.29 0.43 6.18
C VAL A 116 -1.07 0.08 5.59
N TYR A 117 -1.85 -0.74 6.28
CA TYR A 117 -3.22 -1.03 5.87
C TYR A 117 -4.12 0.22 5.91
N ASP A 118 -4.06 1.00 6.97
CA ASP A 118 -4.85 2.24 7.09
C ASP A 118 -4.39 3.30 6.07
N LEU A 119 -3.08 3.45 5.85
CA LEU A 119 -2.53 4.31 4.80
C LEU A 119 -3.06 3.93 3.41
N VAL A 120 -3.14 2.63 3.12
CA VAL A 120 -3.66 2.11 1.85
C VAL A 120 -5.16 2.37 1.70
N LYS A 121 -5.95 2.27 2.78
CA LYS A 121 -7.37 2.65 2.78
C LYS A 121 -7.55 4.13 2.44
N ASP A 122 -6.78 4.99 3.10
CA ASP A 122 -6.82 6.43 2.85
C ASP A 122 -6.42 6.75 1.40
N PHE A 123 -5.38 6.09 0.90
CA PHE A 123 -4.98 6.23 -0.51
C PHE A 123 -6.06 5.77 -1.48
N ASN A 124 -6.70 4.63 -1.25
CA ASN A 124 -7.78 4.17 -2.11
C ASN A 124 -8.99 5.11 -2.06
N SER A 125 -9.29 5.69 -0.91
CA SER A 125 -10.32 6.74 -0.79
C SER A 125 -9.94 7.99 -1.57
N PHE A 126 -8.69 8.44 -1.51
CA PHE A 126 -8.17 9.53 -2.33
C PHE A 126 -8.29 9.22 -3.81
N TYR A 127 -7.80 8.06 -4.25
CA TYR A 127 -7.82 7.63 -5.65
C TYR A 127 -9.23 7.57 -6.25
N GLN A 128 -10.24 7.22 -5.45
CA GLN A 128 -11.63 7.16 -5.91
C GLN A 128 -12.29 8.53 -6.02
N ASN A 129 -11.87 9.50 -5.21
CA ASN A 129 -12.54 10.80 -5.10
C ASN A 129 -11.79 11.94 -5.81
N VAL A 130 -10.52 11.74 -6.15
CA VAL A 130 -9.67 12.79 -6.72
C VAL A 130 -9.04 12.27 -8.01
N SER A 131 -9.24 13.01 -9.10
CA SER A 131 -8.56 12.70 -10.36
C SER A 131 -7.07 13.02 -10.22
N ILE A 132 -6.19 12.05 -10.43
CA ILE A 132 -4.73 12.25 -10.33
C ILE A 132 -4.21 12.73 -11.70
N LEU A 133 -4.19 11.85 -12.68
CA LEU A 133 -3.62 12.12 -14.01
C LEU A 133 -4.52 12.97 -14.92
N GLY A 134 -5.77 13.17 -14.57
CA GLY A 134 -6.70 14.03 -15.28
C GLY A 134 -6.85 15.43 -14.67
N GLU A 135 -5.92 15.84 -13.79
CA GLU A 135 -5.87 17.21 -13.26
C GLU A 135 -5.33 18.16 -14.34
N GLU A 136 -5.98 19.30 -14.52
CA GLU A 136 -5.59 20.31 -15.51
C GLU A 136 -4.55 21.30 -14.97
N ASP A 137 -4.50 21.49 -13.65
CA ASP A 137 -3.51 22.33 -12.99
C ASP A 137 -2.18 21.55 -12.85
N PRO A 138 -1.10 21.96 -13.54
CA PRO A 138 0.18 21.25 -13.49
C PRO A 138 0.74 21.13 -12.07
N CYS A 139 0.59 22.17 -11.23
CA CYS A 139 1.08 22.15 -9.86
C CYS A 139 0.37 21.10 -9.01
N LYS A 140 -0.95 20.95 -9.19
CA LYS A 140 -1.74 19.92 -8.48
C LYS A 140 -1.46 18.53 -9.01
N LEU A 141 -1.28 18.40 -10.33
CA LEU A 141 -0.93 17.13 -10.97
C LEU A 141 0.38 16.60 -10.39
N ASP A 142 1.45 17.39 -10.43
CA ASP A 142 2.77 17.02 -9.94
C ASP A 142 2.73 16.70 -8.44
N PHE A 143 2.08 17.56 -7.65
CA PHE A 143 1.90 17.32 -6.23
C PHE A 143 1.24 15.96 -5.94
N ARG A 144 0.17 15.61 -6.67
CA ARG A 144 -0.53 14.33 -6.52
C ARG A 144 0.33 13.14 -6.92
N VAL A 145 1.13 13.29 -7.96
CA VAL A 145 2.07 12.25 -8.40
C VAL A 145 3.16 12.04 -7.37
N VAL A 146 3.77 13.11 -6.86
CA VAL A 146 4.76 13.03 -5.76
C VAL A 146 4.15 12.41 -4.51
N LEU A 147 2.90 12.76 -4.18
CA LEU A 147 2.18 12.15 -3.06
C LEU A 147 2.01 10.64 -3.27
N CYS A 148 1.63 10.19 -4.47
CA CYS A 148 1.55 8.77 -4.82
C CYS A 148 2.92 8.07 -4.68
N GLU A 149 3.99 8.70 -5.16
CA GLU A 149 5.36 8.17 -5.06
C GLU A 149 5.75 7.95 -3.60
N LYS A 150 5.56 8.95 -2.74
CA LYS A 150 5.89 8.85 -1.30
C LYS A 150 5.09 7.77 -0.59
N ILE A 151 3.81 7.61 -0.92
CA ILE A 151 3.00 6.51 -0.40
C ILE A 151 3.53 5.15 -0.86
N GLY A 152 3.92 5.04 -2.14
CA GLY A 152 4.55 3.84 -2.68
C GLY A 152 5.85 3.48 -1.95
N GLU A 153 6.72 4.47 -1.70
CA GLU A 153 7.96 4.28 -0.93
C GLU A 153 7.68 3.76 0.50
N ILE A 154 6.68 4.33 1.18
CA ILE A 154 6.30 3.91 2.54
C ILE A 154 5.76 2.48 2.53
N ILE A 155 4.90 2.12 1.57
CA ILE A 155 4.40 0.76 1.42
C ILE A 155 5.57 -0.22 1.21
N ALA A 156 6.48 0.09 0.30
CA ALA A 156 7.64 -0.75 0.02
C ALA A 156 8.56 -0.90 1.24
N ALA A 157 8.83 0.20 1.96
CA ALA A 157 9.62 0.21 3.18
C ALA A 157 8.97 -0.61 4.30
N SER A 158 7.67 -0.45 4.51
CA SER A 158 6.89 -1.19 5.50
C SER A 158 6.91 -2.70 5.20
N PHE A 159 6.66 -3.08 3.96
CA PHE A 159 6.68 -4.49 3.56
C PHE A 159 8.08 -5.10 3.62
N LYS A 160 9.11 -4.34 3.29
CA LYS A 160 10.51 -4.78 3.46
C LYS A 160 10.83 -5.07 4.93
N MET A 161 10.37 -4.23 5.88
CA MET A 161 10.53 -4.48 7.32
C MET A 161 9.77 -5.73 7.79
N LEU A 162 8.63 -6.03 7.18
CA LEU A 162 7.83 -7.24 7.44
C LEU A 162 8.35 -8.48 6.70
N GLY A 163 9.44 -8.38 5.92
CA GLY A 163 9.97 -9.49 5.13
C GLY A 163 9.13 -9.84 3.89
N ILE A 164 8.24 -8.94 3.45
CA ILE A 164 7.33 -9.14 2.34
C ILE A 164 7.80 -8.34 1.12
N GLN A 165 7.68 -8.90 -0.08
CA GLN A 165 7.97 -8.20 -1.33
C GLN A 165 6.73 -7.54 -1.89
N VAL A 166 6.92 -6.42 -2.59
CA VAL A 166 5.86 -5.73 -3.33
C VAL A 166 6.10 -5.87 -4.83
N PRO A 167 5.10 -6.35 -5.60
CA PRO A 167 5.23 -6.48 -7.05
C PRO A 167 4.96 -5.14 -7.73
N GLU A 168 5.72 -4.79 -8.75
CA GLU A 168 5.49 -3.60 -9.56
C GLU A 168 4.26 -3.72 -10.48
N ARG A 169 3.81 -4.94 -10.74
CA ARG A 169 2.66 -5.28 -11.60
C ARG A 169 1.88 -6.44 -11.01
N MET A 170 0.59 -6.35 -11.07
CA MET A 170 -0.36 -7.41 -10.69
C MET A 170 -1.44 -7.58 -11.76
#